data_23e722c7584673445284994c3b40f4aa
#
_entry.id   23e722c7584673445284994c3b40f4aa
#
_cell.length_a   1.000
_cell.length_b   1.000
_cell.length_c   1.000
_cell.angle_alpha   90.00
_cell.angle_beta   90.00
_cell.angle_gamma   90.00
#
_symmetry.space_group_name_H-M   'P 1'
#
loop_
_entity.id
_entity.type
_entity.pdbx_description
1 polymer ?
#
loop_
_entity_poly.entity_id
_entity_poly.type
_entity_poly.pdbx_seq_one_letter_code
_entity_poly.pdbx_strand_id
1 'polypeptide(L)'
;MNQEQIKSFWNDHPCGDHIVGGLHQRFDDDYERFFAAYDAWRYDQESHIPAMLDRVDWRGKRVLEIGLGQGAESEQLIRRGALWSGLDLTDESVDRVRTRLAARALPYEDLRQGSVLDIPWADDSFDLVFSHGVLHHVPDVHRAQAEIHRVLRPGGALVAMLYARHSLNYQVSIRLVRRAALAAAYPLRHSGRLARAPMLRQHLDNAERVGLRHYLALDTFTHRSTDGPLNPFARVYSTQDARRDFPSFELVAASKCYLHAPPLPVRRLSLSGRRMGWHLWVRLDARPESTPAQGVPAETAWTDEFGEVSL
;
A
#
# COMPACT_ATOMS: atom_id res chain seq x y z
N MET A 1 15.83 7.64 8.32
CA MET A 1 15.29 7.96 6.98
C MET A 1 14.38 9.15 7.16
N ASN A 2 14.47 10.14 6.28
CA ASN A 2 13.74 11.39 6.37
C ASN A 2 12.46 11.31 5.51
N GLN A 3 11.37 11.91 5.96
CA GLN A 3 10.09 11.98 5.26
C GLN A 3 10.21 12.67 3.89
N GLU A 4 11.08 13.67 3.75
CA GLU A 4 11.39 14.35 2.48
C GLU A 4 11.88 13.38 1.39
N GLN A 5 12.68 12.38 1.73
CA GLN A 5 13.15 11.37 0.77
C GLN A 5 11.99 10.50 0.26
N ILE A 6 11.00 10.23 1.12
CA ILE A 6 9.80 9.48 0.76
C ILE A 6 8.90 10.36 -0.12
N LYS A 7 8.70 11.62 0.25
CA LYS A 7 7.92 12.59 -0.55
C LYS A 7 8.53 12.75 -1.95
N SER A 8 9.84 13.00 -2.03
CA SER A 8 10.53 13.13 -3.31
C SER A 8 10.38 11.88 -4.18
N PHE A 9 10.56 10.68 -3.58
CA PHE A 9 10.41 9.43 -4.33
C PHE A 9 9.02 9.28 -4.94
N TRP A 10 7.95 9.51 -4.17
CA TRP A 10 6.58 9.35 -4.67
C TRP A 10 6.11 10.48 -5.59
N ASN A 11 6.67 11.70 -5.48
CA ASN A 11 6.49 12.76 -6.47
C ASN A 11 7.09 12.38 -7.83
N ASP A 12 8.32 11.84 -7.82
CA ASP A 12 9.03 11.45 -9.04
C ASP A 12 8.50 10.14 -9.65
N HIS A 13 7.82 9.32 -8.85
CA HIS A 13 7.33 7.99 -9.22
C HIS A 13 5.87 7.79 -8.75
N PRO A 14 4.91 8.55 -9.30
CA PRO A 14 3.50 8.39 -8.93
C PRO A 14 3.03 6.95 -9.15
N CYS A 15 2.24 6.43 -8.21
CA CYS A 15 1.84 5.03 -8.21
C CYS A 15 1.20 4.62 -9.53
N GLY A 16 1.77 3.59 -10.18
CA GLY A 16 1.24 3.01 -11.42
C GLY A 16 1.43 3.83 -12.70
N ASP A 17 1.97 5.05 -12.62
CA ASP A 17 2.14 5.93 -13.78
C ASP A 17 2.96 5.27 -14.90
N HIS A 18 4.12 4.72 -14.54
CA HIS A 18 5.02 4.04 -15.47
C HIS A 18 4.44 2.77 -16.11
N ILE A 19 3.42 2.19 -15.50
CA ILE A 19 2.81 0.91 -15.94
C ILE A 19 1.86 1.15 -17.10
N VAL A 20 1.05 2.21 -17.04
CA VAL A 20 0.12 2.56 -18.12
C VAL A 20 0.76 3.45 -19.17
N GLY A 21 1.99 3.95 -18.95
CA GLY A 21 2.81 4.67 -19.91
C GLY A 21 2.94 6.16 -19.67
N GLY A 22 2.58 6.63 -18.46
CA GLY A 22 2.69 8.03 -18.04
C GLY A 22 1.64 8.97 -18.67
N LEU A 23 1.12 9.90 -17.86
CA LEU A 23 0.13 10.87 -18.28
C LEU A 23 0.64 11.73 -19.46
N HIS A 24 1.79 12.36 -19.29
CA HIS A 24 2.37 13.29 -20.28
C HIS A 24 2.93 12.60 -21.52
N GLN A 25 3.39 11.33 -21.39
CA GLN A 25 4.12 10.63 -22.46
C GLN A 25 3.20 9.88 -23.42
N ARG A 26 2.07 9.36 -22.94
CA ARG A 26 1.18 8.49 -23.69
C ARG A 26 -0.21 9.06 -23.89
N PHE A 27 -0.65 9.92 -23.00
CA PHE A 27 -2.03 10.41 -22.99
C PHE A 27 -2.15 11.88 -23.36
N ASP A 28 -1.04 12.58 -23.65
CA ASP A 28 -1.03 13.99 -24.06
C ASP A 28 -1.86 14.87 -23.10
N ASP A 29 -1.72 14.62 -21.80
CA ASP A 29 -2.47 15.26 -20.70
C ASP A 29 -3.99 15.01 -20.72
N ASP A 30 -4.46 14.02 -21.48
CA ASP A 30 -5.85 13.56 -21.40
C ASP A 30 -6.06 12.71 -20.14
N TYR A 31 -6.41 13.36 -19.06
CA TYR A 31 -6.61 12.76 -17.75
C TYR A 31 -7.71 11.69 -17.77
N GLU A 32 -8.80 11.88 -18.53
CA GLU A 32 -9.89 10.91 -18.54
C GLU A 32 -9.46 9.58 -19.18
N ARG A 33 -8.75 9.65 -20.31
CA ARG A 33 -8.15 8.47 -20.93
C ARG A 33 -7.10 7.81 -20.05
N PHE A 34 -6.29 8.62 -19.34
CA PHE A 34 -5.31 8.12 -18.41
C PHE A 34 -5.98 7.38 -17.25
N PHE A 35 -6.98 7.99 -16.58
CA PHE A 35 -7.68 7.36 -15.48
C PHE A 35 -8.43 6.09 -15.89
N ALA A 36 -9.06 6.09 -17.07
CA ALA A 36 -9.73 4.90 -17.61
C ALA A 36 -8.73 3.75 -17.84
N ALA A 37 -7.55 4.04 -18.41
CA ALA A 37 -6.50 3.05 -18.62
C ALA A 37 -5.91 2.55 -17.31
N TYR A 38 -5.72 3.45 -16.32
CA TYR A 38 -5.23 3.10 -15.00
C TYR A 38 -6.22 2.19 -14.28
N ASP A 39 -7.51 2.53 -14.26
CA ASP A 39 -8.55 1.74 -13.59
C ASP A 39 -8.68 0.34 -14.21
N ALA A 40 -8.66 0.27 -15.54
CA ALA A 40 -8.71 -1.01 -16.25
C ALA A 40 -7.53 -1.90 -15.88
N TRP A 41 -6.31 -1.34 -15.86
CA TRP A 41 -5.12 -2.04 -15.42
C TRP A 41 -5.20 -2.42 -13.93
N ARG A 42 -5.55 -1.47 -13.06
CA ARG A 42 -5.59 -1.62 -11.61
C ARG A 42 -6.48 -2.79 -11.21
N TYR A 43 -7.72 -2.79 -11.70
CA TYR A 43 -8.70 -3.81 -11.31
C TYR A 43 -8.58 -5.12 -12.09
N ASP A 44 -7.87 -5.16 -13.22
CA ASP A 44 -7.42 -6.42 -13.83
C ASP A 44 -6.32 -7.09 -12.98
N GLN A 45 -5.33 -6.31 -12.57
CA GLN A 45 -4.22 -6.82 -11.78
C GLN A 45 -4.63 -7.16 -10.35
N GLU A 46 -5.40 -6.31 -9.71
CA GLU A 46 -5.78 -6.38 -8.30
C GLU A 46 -7.30 -6.49 -8.14
N SER A 47 -7.90 -7.43 -8.88
CA SER A 47 -9.35 -7.65 -8.95
C SER A 47 -10.04 -7.94 -7.61
N HIS A 48 -9.29 -8.23 -6.56
CA HIS A 48 -9.79 -8.42 -5.21
C HIS A 48 -10.17 -7.10 -4.50
N ILE A 49 -9.65 -5.94 -4.96
CA ILE A 49 -9.88 -4.64 -4.27
C ILE A 49 -11.37 -4.32 -4.13
N PRO A 50 -12.20 -4.32 -5.19
CA PRO A 50 -13.63 -4.03 -5.04
C PRO A 50 -14.31 -4.94 -4.02
N ALA A 51 -14.04 -6.24 -4.06
CA ALA A 51 -14.61 -7.21 -3.13
C ALA A 51 -14.15 -6.98 -1.67
N MET A 52 -12.94 -6.47 -1.44
CA MET A 52 -12.47 -6.09 -0.10
C MET A 52 -13.14 -4.81 0.38
N LEU A 53 -13.36 -3.83 -0.49
CA LEU A 53 -14.11 -2.62 -0.15
C LEU A 53 -15.58 -2.93 0.17
N ASP A 54 -16.21 -3.87 -0.51
CA ASP A 54 -17.60 -4.28 -0.27
C ASP A 54 -17.84 -4.93 1.11
N ARG A 55 -16.77 -5.31 1.83
CA ARG A 55 -16.85 -5.86 3.20
C ARG A 55 -17.02 -4.82 4.29
N VAL A 56 -16.96 -3.54 3.95
CA VAL A 56 -17.05 -2.42 4.88
C VAL A 56 -18.25 -1.56 4.51
N ASP A 57 -19.05 -1.20 5.49
CA ASP A 57 -20.15 -0.24 5.30
C ASP A 57 -19.60 1.19 5.32
N TRP A 58 -19.47 1.76 4.13
CA TRP A 58 -18.98 3.12 3.91
C TRP A 58 -20.09 4.17 3.90
N ARG A 59 -21.34 3.74 3.71
CA ARG A 59 -22.47 4.64 3.45
C ARG A 59 -22.72 5.58 4.60
N GLY A 60 -22.67 6.90 4.32
CA GLY A 60 -22.87 7.96 5.29
C GLY A 60 -21.78 8.06 6.36
N LYS A 61 -20.68 7.29 6.26
CA LYS A 61 -19.53 7.37 7.16
C LYS A 61 -18.60 8.49 6.73
N ARG A 62 -18.06 9.24 7.70
CA ARG A 62 -16.97 10.17 7.47
C ARG A 62 -15.68 9.38 7.37
N VAL A 63 -15.11 9.34 6.18
CA VAL A 63 -13.95 8.52 5.84
C VAL A 63 -12.77 9.42 5.51
N LEU A 64 -11.63 9.19 6.17
CA LEU A 64 -10.34 9.74 5.76
C LEU A 64 -9.57 8.67 4.99
N GLU A 65 -9.23 8.94 3.74
CA GLU A 65 -8.27 8.14 2.98
C GLU A 65 -6.87 8.72 3.11
N ILE A 66 -5.90 7.86 3.44
CA ILE A 66 -4.48 8.23 3.59
C ILE A 66 -3.68 7.56 2.48
N GLY A 67 -3.03 8.39 1.64
CA GLY A 67 -2.28 7.96 0.47
C GLY A 67 -3.19 7.66 -0.71
N LEU A 68 -3.32 8.61 -1.60
CA LEU A 68 -4.38 8.67 -2.61
C LEU A 68 -3.96 8.06 -3.95
N GLY A 69 -2.66 8.08 -4.27
CA GLY A 69 -2.13 7.63 -5.55
C GLY A 69 -2.83 8.31 -6.73
N GLN A 70 -3.51 7.53 -7.57
CA GLN A 70 -4.27 8.04 -8.73
C GLN A 70 -5.77 8.24 -8.43
N GLY A 71 -6.21 8.03 -7.19
CA GLY A 71 -7.60 8.21 -6.76
C GLY A 71 -8.58 7.13 -7.19
N ALA A 72 -8.08 5.95 -7.60
CA ALA A 72 -8.97 4.85 -7.99
C ALA A 72 -9.80 4.36 -6.81
N GLU A 73 -9.18 4.16 -5.65
CA GLU A 73 -9.85 3.77 -4.42
C GLU A 73 -10.71 4.91 -3.87
N SER A 74 -10.26 6.17 -3.95
CA SER A 74 -11.02 7.36 -3.56
C SER A 74 -12.40 7.39 -4.24
N GLU A 75 -12.42 7.22 -5.56
CA GLU A 75 -13.66 7.12 -6.32
C GLU A 75 -14.54 5.96 -5.87
N GLN A 76 -13.95 4.79 -5.59
CA GLN A 76 -14.70 3.63 -5.13
C GLN A 76 -15.34 3.85 -3.76
N LEU A 77 -14.67 4.54 -2.84
CA LEU A 77 -15.22 4.91 -1.53
C LEU A 77 -16.38 5.89 -1.67
N ILE A 78 -16.22 6.95 -2.46
CA ILE A 78 -17.26 7.94 -2.73
C ILE A 78 -18.49 7.29 -3.37
N ARG A 79 -18.30 6.43 -4.38
CA ARG A 79 -19.39 5.70 -5.04
C ARG A 79 -20.14 4.73 -4.12
N ARG A 80 -19.51 4.28 -3.03
CA ARG A 80 -20.12 3.49 -1.97
C ARG A 80 -20.83 4.35 -0.90
N GLY A 81 -20.84 5.66 -1.09
CA GLY A 81 -21.58 6.61 -0.23
C GLY A 81 -20.78 7.10 0.96
N ALA A 82 -19.46 7.01 0.95
CA ALA A 82 -18.61 7.65 1.95
C ALA A 82 -18.70 9.18 1.87
N LEU A 83 -18.76 9.86 3.02
CA LEU A 83 -18.45 11.28 3.15
C LEU A 83 -16.92 11.38 3.21
N TRP A 84 -16.32 11.53 2.03
CA TRP A 84 -14.90 11.27 1.82
C TRP A 84 -14.05 12.52 2.00
N SER A 85 -12.94 12.36 2.74
CA SER A 85 -11.81 13.29 2.79
C SER A 85 -10.52 12.57 2.45
N GLY A 86 -9.57 13.26 1.83
CA GLY A 86 -8.30 12.70 1.38
C GLY A 86 -7.07 13.40 1.93
N LEU A 87 -6.03 12.62 2.26
CA LEU A 87 -4.71 13.08 2.69
C LEU A 87 -3.62 12.37 1.89
N ASP A 88 -2.77 13.12 1.22
CA ASP A 88 -1.56 12.58 0.60
C ASP A 88 -0.33 13.42 0.96
N LEU A 89 0.82 12.76 1.03
CA LEU A 89 2.09 13.41 1.31
C LEU A 89 2.56 14.27 0.12
N THR A 90 2.13 13.92 -1.10
CA THR A 90 2.58 14.49 -2.36
C THR A 90 1.55 15.45 -2.95
N ASP A 91 2.02 16.57 -3.46
CA ASP A 91 1.16 17.54 -4.15
C ASP A 91 0.63 16.94 -5.46
N GLU A 92 1.45 16.14 -6.13
CA GLU A 92 1.09 15.48 -7.40
C GLU A 92 -0.13 14.56 -7.24
N SER A 93 -0.18 13.70 -6.21
CA SER A 93 -1.34 12.84 -5.96
C SER A 93 -2.59 13.65 -5.62
N VAL A 94 -2.46 14.71 -4.81
CA VAL A 94 -3.58 15.60 -4.47
C VAL A 94 -4.17 16.24 -5.72
N ASP A 95 -3.34 16.76 -6.61
CA ASP A 95 -3.81 17.45 -7.83
C ASP A 95 -4.43 16.47 -8.82
N ARG A 96 -3.87 15.27 -8.97
CA ARG A 96 -4.45 14.20 -9.80
C ARG A 96 -5.82 13.76 -9.29
N VAL A 97 -5.95 13.56 -7.99
CA VAL A 97 -7.23 13.16 -7.38
C VAL A 97 -8.26 14.29 -7.51
N ARG A 98 -7.88 15.54 -7.27
CA ARG A 98 -8.76 16.69 -7.50
C ARG A 98 -9.27 16.74 -8.95
N THR A 99 -8.38 16.54 -9.92
CA THR A 99 -8.72 16.50 -11.34
C THR A 99 -9.66 15.34 -11.64
N ARG A 100 -9.40 14.15 -11.09
CA ARG A 100 -10.24 12.95 -11.27
C ARG A 100 -11.65 13.17 -10.73
N LEU A 101 -11.78 13.68 -9.51
CA LEU A 101 -13.07 13.90 -8.87
C LEU A 101 -13.88 14.97 -9.61
N ALA A 102 -13.22 16.04 -10.07
CA ALA A 102 -13.85 17.09 -10.89
C ALA A 102 -14.34 16.54 -12.24
N ALA A 103 -13.51 15.81 -12.99
CA ALA A 103 -13.86 15.23 -14.28
C ALA A 103 -15.05 14.26 -14.19
N ARG A 104 -15.20 13.56 -13.07
CA ARG A 104 -16.27 12.59 -12.84
C ARG A 104 -17.44 13.12 -12.00
N ALA A 105 -17.45 14.43 -11.70
CA ALA A 105 -18.47 15.11 -10.92
C ALA A 105 -18.76 14.39 -9.58
N LEU A 106 -17.70 13.93 -8.89
CA LEU A 106 -17.79 13.23 -7.62
C LEU A 106 -17.66 14.22 -6.47
N PRO A 107 -18.59 14.24 -5.50
CA PRO A 107 -18.52 15.12 -4.34
C PRO A 107 -17.48 14.60 -3.34
N TYR A 108 -16.84 15.51 -2.62
CA TYR A 108 -15.95 15.18 -1.50
C TYR A 108 -16.01 16.28 -0.44
N GLU A 109 -15.68 15.94 0.81
CA GLU A 109 -15.71 16.87 1.94
C GLU A 109 -14.45 17.75 1.98
N ASP A 110 -13.26 17.12 1.87
CA ASP A 110 -11.98 17.83 1.95
C ASP A 110 -10.84 17.03 1.27
N LEU A 111 -9.82 17.74 0.79
CA LEU A 111 -8.67 17.14 0.13
C LEU A 111 -7.41 17.95 0.41
N ARG A 112 -6.50 17.38 1.19
CA ARG A 112 -5.31 18.07 1.69
C ARG A 112 -4.01 17.35 1.32
N GLN A 113 -2.98 18.14 1.06
CA GLN A 113 -1.61 17.68 1.11
C GLN A 113 -1.15 17.72 2.58
N GLY A 114 -0.53 16.64 3.04
CA GLY A 114 -0.04 16.55 4.41
C GLY A 114 0.52 15.17 4.76
N SER A 115 0.98 15.05 6.00
CA SER A 115 1.61 13.85 6.52
C SER A 115 0.67 13.08 7.43
N VAL A 116 0.70 11.75 7.32
CA VAL A 116 0.07 10.86 8.31
C VAL A 116 0.71 10.97 9.71
N LEU A 117 1.90 11.59 9.82
CA LEU A 117 2.57 11.84 11.09
C LEU A 117 2.06 13.11 11.81
N ASP A 118 1.21 13.90 11.14
CA ASP A 118 0.62 15.14 11.65
C ASP A 118 -0.65 15.41 10.82
N ILE A 119 -1.73 14.70 11.13
CA ILE A 119 -2.97 14.71 10.35
C ILE A 119 -3.72 16.04 10.60
N PRO A 120 -3.95 16.87 9.55
CA PRO A 120 -4.47 18.24 9.72
C PRO A 120 -6.00 18.30 9.93
N TRP A 121 -6.55 17.43 10.74
CA TRP A 121 -7.94 17.43 11.20
C TRP A 121 -8.00 17.31 12.72
N ALA A 122 -9.10 17.78 13.29
CA ALA A 122 -9.36 17.70 14.72
C ALA A 122 -9.53 16.25 15.18
N ASP A 123 -9.42 16.04 16.49
CA ASP A 123 -9.74 14.77 17.14
C ASP A 123 -11.18 14.35 16.81
N ASP A 124 -11.46 13.06 16.80
CA ASP A 124 -12.80 12.50 16.63
C ASP A 124 -13.53 12.95 15.33
N SER A 125 -12.77 13.25 14.27
CA SER A 125 -13.33 13.77 13.01
C SER A 125 -13.93 12.69 12.12
N PHE A 126 -13.46 11.43 12.20
CA PHE A 126 -13.79 10.39 11.24
C PHE A 126 -14.35 9.12 11.88
N ASP A 127 -15.28 8.46 11.20
CA ASP A 127 -15.79 7.15 11.59
C ASP A 127 -14.84 6.04 11.16
N LEU A 128 -14.21 6.22 9.98
CA LEU A 128 -13.27 5.25 9.40
C LEU A 128 -12.04 5.97 8.82
N VAL A 129 -10.89 5.33 8.94
CA VAL A 129 -9.69 5.66 8.17
C VAL A 129 -9.41 4.51 7.20
N PHE A 130 -9.15 4.84 5.95
CA PHE A 130 -8.76 3.89 4.91
C PHE A 130 -7.34 4.19 4.43
N SER A 131 -6.50 3.15 4.23
CA SER A 131 -5.16 3.33 3.69
C SER A 131 -4.73 2.10 2.89
N HIS A 132 -4.57 2.25 1.58
CA HIS A 132 -4.19 1.16 0.70
C HIS A 132 -2.77 1.33 0.16
N GLY A 133 -1.84 0.48 0.61
CA GLY A 133 -0.49 0.48 0.06
C GLY A 133 0.45 1.57 0.59
N VAL A 134 0.17 2.19 1.75
CA VAL A 134 0.88 3.38 2.25
C VAL A 134 1.59 3.15 3.58
N LEU A 135 0.91 2.65 4.60
CA LEU A 135 1.44 2.62 5.97
C LEU A 135 2.71 1.78 6.13
N HIS A 136 2.94 0.84 5.26
CA HIS A 136 4.19 0.07 5.25
C HIS A 136 5.38 0.84 4.65
N HIS A 137 5.16 2.03 4.09
CA HIS A 137 6.19 2.98 3.68
C HIS A 137 6.46 4.08 4.72
N VAL A 138 5.76 4.06 5.86
CA VAL A 138 5.93 5.04 6.93
C VAL A 138 6.97 4.54 7.93
N PRO A 139 8.15 5.20 8.07
CA PRO A 139 9.19 4.78 9.01
C PRO A 139 8.73 4.86 10.47
N ASP A 140 8.08 5.95 10.86
CA ASP A 140 7.52 6.16 12.19
C ASP A 140 6.05 5.75 12.23
N VAL A 141 5.80 4.45 12.14
CA VAL A 141 4.45 3.90 12.16
C VAL A 141 3.75 4.10 13.51
N HIS A 142 4.52 4.22 14.61
CA HIS A 142 3.94 4.44 15.92
C HIS A 142 3.34 5.84 16.05
N ARG A 143 4.00 6.86 15.49
CA ARG A 143 3.42 8.20 15.39
C ARG A 143 2.22 8.23 14.44
N ALA A 144 2.34 7.59 13.27
CA ALA A 144 1.24 7.51 12.31
C ALA A 144 -0.01 6.87 12.94
N GLN A 145 0.14 5.74 13.65
CA GLN A 145 -0.99 5.07 14.29
C GLN A 145 -1.62 5.91 15.41
N ALA A 146 -0.81 6.70 16.14
CA ALA A 146 -1.32 7.60 17.17
C ALA A 146 -2.16 8.74 16.55
N GLU A 147 -1.71 9.33 15.44
CA GLU A 147 -2.46 10.35 14.70
C GLU A 147 -3.75 9.78 14.07
N ILE A 148 -3.69 8.58 13.49
CA ILE A 148 -4.88 7.89 12.97
C ILE A 148 -5.88 7.62 14.10
N HIS A 149 -5.40 7.17 15.28
CA HIS A 149 -6.26 6.96 16.44
C HIS A 149 -6.88 8.26 16.93
N ARG A 150 -6.11 9.34 17.00
CA ARG A 150 -6.58 10.66 17.44
C ARG A 150 -7.75 11.19 16.58
N VAL A 151 -7.64 11.06 15.26
CA VAL A 151 -8.69 11.58 14.37
C VAL A 151 -9.90 10.67 14.23
N LEU A 152 -9.80 9.41 14.69
CA LEU A 152 -10.93 8.49 14.72
C LEU A 152 -11.82 8.77 15.94
N ARG A 153 -13.13 8.73 15.72
CA ARG A 153 -14.12 8.75 16.80
C ARG A 153 -14.03 7.50 17.66
N PRO A 154 -14.46 7.57 18.93
CA PRO A 154 -14.63 6.36 19.73
C PRO A 154 -15.46 5.31 18.99
N GLY A 155 -14.92 4.08 18.89
CA GLY A 155 -15.51 2.99 18.11
C GLY A 155 -15.27 3.06 16.60
N GLY A 156 -14.45 4.00 16.14
CA GLY A 156 -14.01 4.08 14.74
C GLY A 156 -12.97 2.99 14.40
N ALA A 157 -12.67 2.84 13.13
CA ALA A 157 -11.75 1.79 12.67
C ALA A 157 -10.80 2.25 11.56
N LEU A 158 -9.61 1.67 11.54
CA LEU A 158 -8.66 1.71 10.43
C LEU A 158 -8.83 0.45 9.57
N VAL A 159 -9.06 0.64 8.27
CA VAL A 159 -8.99 -0.43 7.26
C VAL A 159 -7.74 -0.18 6.41
N ALA A 160 -6.80 -1.11 6.44
CA ALA A 160 -5.53 -0.92 5.73
C ALA A 160 -5.13 -2.14 4.91
N MET A 161 -4.44 -1.90 3.80
CA MET A 161 -3.69 -2.91 3.07
C MET A 161 -2.18 -2.72 3.29
N LEU A 162 -1.53 -3.78 3.74
CA LEU A 162 -0.09 -3.86 4.03
C LEU A 162 0.57 -4.95 3.18
N TYR A 163 1.89 -4.90 3.00
CA TYR A 163 2.62 -5.99 2.36
C TYR A 163 2.80 -7.18 3.30
N ALA A 164 2.41 -8.36 2.83
CA ALA A 164 2.38 -9.58 3.66
C ALA A 164 3.76 -10.23 3.80
N ARG A 165 4.23 -10.36 5.05
CA ARG A 165 5.47 -11.10 5.40
C ARG A 165 5.41 -12.57 5.00
N HIS A 166 4.26 -13.23 5.22
CA HIS A 166 4.06 -14.64 4.90
C HIS A 166 3.42 -14.82 3.52
N SER A 167 3.99 -14.14 2.51
CA SER A 167 3.57 -14.24 1.10
C SER A 167 4.62 -14.97 0.26
N LEU A 168 4.21 -15.50 -0.88
CA LEU A 168 5.12 -16.08 -1.85
C LEU A 168 6.11 -15.02 -2.39
N ASN A 169 5.64 -13.79 -2.57
CA ASN A 169 6.51 -12.69 -3.02
C ASN A 169 7.66 -12.46 -2.05
N TYR A 170 7.38 -12.32 -0.77
CA TYR A 170 8.44 -12.05 0.20
C TYR A 170 9.30 -13.29 0.46
N GLN A 171 8.69 -14.43 0.80
CA GLN A 171 9.44 -15.61 1.26
C GLN A 171 10.28 -16.27 0.17
N VAL A 172 9.79 -16.27 -1.07
CA VAL A 172 10.48 -16.94 -2.19
C VAL A 172 11.05 -15.92 -3.16
N SER A 173 10.24 -15.03 -3.72
CA SER A 173 10.70 -14.12 -4.77
C SER A 173 11.77 -13.15 -4.25
N ILE A 174 11.48 -12.35 -3.22
CA ILE A 174 12.39 -11.32 -2.71
C ILE A 174 13.56 -11.96 -1.97
N ARG A 175 13.29 -12.81 -0.98
CA ARG A 175 14.34 -13.38 -0.12
C ARG A 175 15.31 -14.32 -0.84
N LEU A 176 14.86 -15.06 -1.83
CA LEU A 176 15.67 -16.09 -2.49
C LEU A 176 15.93 -15.73 -3.95
N VAL A 177 14.91 -15.74 -4.81
CA VAL A 177 15.07 -15.69 -6.27
C VAL A 177 15.75 -14.41 -6.74
N ARG A 178 15.19 -13.25 -6.37
CA ARG A 178 15.74 -11.95 -6.83
C ARG A 178 17.10 -11.66 -6.24
N ARG A 179 17.36 -12.02 -4.97
CA ARG A 179 18.67 -11.85 -4.34
C ARG A 179 19.73 -12.73 -5.01
N ALA A 180 19.40 -14.01 -5.26
CA ALA A 180 20.32 -14.92 -5.97
C ALA A 180 20.57 -14.46 -7.40
N ALA A 181 19.54 -14.04 -8.12
CA ALA A 181 19.68 -13.51 -9.47
C ALA A 181 20.57 -12.26 -9.53
N LEU A 182 20.41 -11.33 -8.58
CA LEU A 182 21.25 -10.14 -8.49
C LEU A 182 22.70 -10.49 -8.17
N ALA A 183 22.94 -11.39 -7.21
CA ALA A 183 24.27 -11.85 -6.86
C ALA A 183 24.97 -12.52 -8.06
N ALA A 184 24.25 -13.35 -8.82
CA ALA A 184 24.77 -14.01 -10.01
C ALA A 184 25.05 -13.02 -11.17
N ALA A 185 24.23 -11.95 -11.28
CA ALA A 185 24.42 -10.92 -12.31
C ALA A 185 25.54 -9.92 -11.98
N TYR A 186 25.90 -9.77 -10.71
CA TYR A 186 26.82 -8.73 -10.25
C TYR A 186 28.22 -8.77 -10.91
N PRO A 187 28.86 -9.93 -11.17
CA PRO A 187 30.10 -9.96 -11.91
C PRO A 187 30.00 -9.41 -13.33
N LEU A 188 28.82 -9.44 -13.93
CA LEU A 188 28.51 -8.97 -15.28
C LEU A 188 28.02 -7.54 -15.36
N ARG A 189 28.00 -6.78 -14.24
CA ARG A 189 27.39 -5.46 -14.13
C ARG A 189 27.89 -4.42 -15.15
N HIS A 190 29.15 -4.53 -15.58
CA HIS A 190 29.72 -3.64 -16.59
C HIS A 190 29.57 -4.16 -18.03
N SER A 191 28.94 -5.33 -18.22
CA SER A 191 28.72 -5.86 -19.56
C SER A 191 27.53 -5.18 -20.24
N GLY A 192 27.65 -4.88 -21.54
CA GLY A 192 26.54 -4.35 -22.35
C GLY A 192 25.33 -5.28 -22.47
N ARG A 193 25.47 -6.55 -22.04
CA ARG A 193 24.39 -7.56 -22.09
C ARG A 193 23.19 -7.21 -21.22
N LEU A 194 23.41 -6.42 -20.15
CA LEU A 194 22.38 -6.02 -19.20
C LEU A 194 21.67 -4.69 -19.56
N ALA A 195 22.07 -4.07 -20.68
CA ALA A 195 21.49 -2.78 -21.13
C ALA A 195 19.97 -2.85 -21.39
N ARG A 196 19.44 -4.04 -21.69
CA ARG A 196 18.02 -4.27 -21.98
C ARG A 196 17.18 -4.60 -20.74
N ALA A 197 17.75 -4.55 -19.54
CA ALA A 197 17.08 -4.85 -18.27
C ALA A 197 17.23 -3.67 -17.30
N PRO A 198 16.53 -2.55 -17.51
CA PRO A 198 16.78 -1.30 -16.79
C PRO A 198 16.61 -1.45 -15.27
N MET A 199 15.61 -2.17 -14.79
CA MET A 199 15.43 -2.40 -13.35
C MET A 199 16.59 -3.20 -12.74
N LEU A 200 17.05 -4.26 -13.43
CA LEU A 200 18.22 -5.03 -12.97
C LEU A 200 19.48 -4.17 -12.97
N ARG A 201 19.65 -3.36 -13.99
CA ARG A 201 20.77 -2.39 -14.08
C ARG A 201 20.78 -1.46 -12.90
N GLN A 202 19.64 -0.85 -12.57
CA GLN A 202 19.49 0.06 -11.42
C GLN A 202 19.82 -0.65 -10.08
N HIS A 203 19.42 -1.91 -9.92
CA HIS A 203 19.82 -2.73 -8.76
C HIS A 203 21.32 -2.95 -8.68
N LEU A 204 21.97 -3.22 -9.81
CA LEU A 204 23.41 -3.44 -9.89
C LEU A 204 24.20 -2.15 -9.58
N ASP A 205 23.76 -1.01 -10.12
CA ASP A 205 24.35 0.30 -9.87
C ASP A 205 24.23 0.68 -8.37
N ASN A 206 23.07 0.41 -7.77
CA ASN A 206 22.88 0.58 -6.34
C ASN A 206 23.78 -0.33 -5.50
N ALA A 207 23.90 -1.61 -5.91
CA ALA A 207 24.76 -2.57 -5.22
C ALA A 207 26.24 -2.21 -5.33
N GLU A 208 26.67 -1.63 -6.44
CA GLU A 208 28.03 -1.13 -6.62
C GLU A 208 28.32 0.05 -5.70
N ARG A 209 27.37 1.00 -5.61
CA ARG A 209 27.50 2.22 -4.80
C ARG A 209 27.63 1.94 -3.31
N VAL A 210 26.84 0.99 -2.76
CA VAL A 210 26.80 0.71 -1.32
C VAL A 210 27.51 -0.58 -0.91
N GLY A 211 28.02 -1.34 -1.88
CA GLY A 211 28.60 -2.68 -1.69
C GLY A 211 27.57 -3.81 -1.76
N LEU A 212 27.87 -4.84 -2.56
CA LEU A 212 26.94 -5.96 -2.82
C LEU A 212 26.43 -6.63 -1.54
N ARG A 213 27.31 -6.90 -0.57
CA ARG A 213 26.94 -7.56 0.69
C ARG A 213 25.91 -6.74 1.48
N HIS A 214 26.12 -5.42 1.58
CA HIS A 214 25.19 -4.52 2.25
C HIS A 214 23.89 -4.43 1.49
N TYR A 215 23.92 -4.28 0.16
CA TYR A 215 22.73 -4.21 -0.67
C TYR A 215 21.87 -5.47 -0.60
N LEU A 216 22.49 -6.65 -0.52
CA LEU A 216 21.82 -7.93 -0.37
C LEU A 216 21.37 -8.24 1.07
N ALA A 217 21.71 -7.40 2.07
CA ALA A 217 21.13 -7.56 3.40
C ALA A 217 19.58 -7.48 3.30
N LEU A 218 18.87 -8.36 4.02
CA LEU A 218 17.45 -8.59 3.76
C LEU A 218 16.61 -7.32 3.92
N ASP A 219 16.91 -6.50 4.92
CA ASP A 219 16.19 -5.24 5.16
C ASP A 219 16.41 -4.25 4.01
N THR A 220 17.68 -3.99 3.63
CA THR A 220 18.01 -3.11 2.51
C THR A 220 17.38 -3.60 1.20
N PHE A 221 17.48 -4.91 0.94
CA PHE A 221 16.95 -5.50 -0.29
C PHE A 221 15.42 -5.47 -0.33
N THR A 222 14.75 -5.61 0.82
CA THR A 222 13.29 -5.50 0.91
C THR A 222 12.82 -4.12 0.49
N HIS A 223 13.42 -3.05 1.03
CA HIS A 223 13.07 -1.68 0.65
C HIS A 223 13.17 -1.46 -0.87
N ARG A 224 14.22 -1.99 -1.49
CA ARG A 224 14.55 -1.81 -2.90
C ARG A 224 13.84 -2.79 -3.85
N SER A 225 13.09 -3.74 -3.33
CA SER A 225 12.48 -4.82 -4.14
C SER A 225 10.95 -4.87 -4.07
N THR A 226 10.33 -3.97 -3.33
CA THR A 226 8.85 -3.87 -3.26
C THR A 226 8.30 -2.99 -4.39
N ASP A 227 8.68 -1.72 -4.44
CA ASP A 227 8.17 -0.73 -5.38
C ASP A 227 9.28 -0.17 -6.29
N GLY A 228 10.27 -1.01 -6.54
CA GLY A 228 11.39 -0.67 -7.41
C GLY A 228 12.68 -0.34 -6.67
N PRO A 229 13.81 -0.31 -7.42
CA PRO A 229 15.16 -0.19 -6.85
C PRO A 229 15.46 1.17 -6.23
N LEU A 230 14.64 2.18 -6.46
CA LEU A 230 14.77 3.52 -5.88
C LEU A 230 13.90 3.71 -4.63
N ASN A 231 12.93 2.82 -4.36
CA ASN A 231 12.07 2.93 -3.18
C ASN A 231 12.91 3.05 -1.91
N PRO A 232 12.78 4.15 -1.14
CA PRO A 232 13.63 4.39 0.01
C PRO A 232 13.30 3.47 1.19
N PHE A 233 12.04 3.12 1.39
CA PHE A 233 11.58 2.37 2.55
C PHE A 233 10.31 1.58 2.28
N ALA A 234 10.31 0.31 2.73
CA ALA A 234 9.11 -0.50 2.84
C ALA A 234 9.30 -1.57 3.94
N ARG A 235 8.21 -1.92 4.61
CA ARG A 235 8.13 -3.03 5.57
C ARG A 235 7.20 -4.11 5.04
N VAL A 236 7.35 -5.29 5.61
CA VAL A 236 6.38 -6.39 5.43
C VAL A 236 5.82 -6.79 6.78
N TYR A 237 4.54 -7.13 6.80
CA TYR A 237 3.78 -7.35 8.02
C TYR A 237 3.23 -8.77 8.10
N SER A 238 3.33 -9.37 9.27
CA SER A 238 2.42 -10.41 9.76
C SER A 238 1.29 -9.77 10.56
N THR A 239 0.29 -10.54 10.94
CA THR A 239 -0.76 -10.09 11.88
C THR A 239 -0.18 -9.73 13.25
N GLN A 240 0.88 -10.43 13.67
CA GLN A 240 1.61 -10.10 14.90
C GLN A 240 2.36 -8.76 14.80
N ASP A 241 2.99 -8.48 13.65
CA ASP A 241 3.63 -7.17 13.42
C ASP A 241 2.59 -6.04 13.43
N ALA A 242 1.41 -6.25 12.81
CA ALA A 242 0.33 -5.28 12.83
C ALA A 242 -0.16 -5.00 14.27
N ARG A 243 -0.37 -6.02 15.10
CA ARG A 243 -0.74 -5.83 16.51
C ARG A 243 0.31 -5.05 17.29
N ARG A 244 1.61 -5.31 17.06
CA ARG A 244 2.72 -4.63 17.72
C ARG A 244 2.84 -3.17 17.31
N ASP A 245 2.70 -2.89 16.02
CA ASP A 245 2.97 -1.56 15.44
C ASP A 245 1.74 -0.64 15.50
N PHE A 246 0.54 -1.19 15.79
CA PHE A 246 -0.71 -0.45 16.02
C PHE A 246 -1.31 -0.72 17.40
N PRO A 247 -0.58 -0.38 18.51
CA PRO A 247 -0.99 -0.75 19.87
C PRO A 247 -2.28 -0.08 20.36
N SER A 248 -2.65 1.11 19.79
CA SER A 248 -3.91 1.78 20.12
C SER A 248 -5.13 1.13 19.47
N PHE A 249 -4.94 0.02 18.76
CA PHE A 249 -6.00 -0.67 18.01
C PHE A 249 -6.12 -2.13 18.43
N GLU A 250 -7.29 -2.71 18.16
CA GLU A 250 -7.52 -4.13 18.18
C GLU A 250 -7.62 -4.66 16.76
N LEU A 251 -6.80 -5.66 16.41
CA LEU A 251 -6.89 -6.32 15.11
C LEU A 251 -8.07 -7.29 15.12
N VAL A 252 -9.19 -6.88 14.54
CA VAL A 252 -10.44 -7.66 14.52
C VAL A 252 -10.58 -8.53 13.28
N ALA A 253 -9.92 -8.17 12.18
CA ALA A 253 -9.96 -9.00 10.96
C ALA A 253 -8.67 -8.87 10.16
N ALA A 254 -8.26 -9.96 9.51
CA ALA A 254 -7.14 -10.00 8.60
C ALA A 254 -7.41 -10.97 7.43
N SER A 255 -7.04 -10.58 6.22
CA SER A 255 -7.17 -11.44 5.04
C SER A 255 -6.00 -11.20 4.09
N LYS A 256 -5.47 -12.28 3.47
CA LYS A 256 -4.45 -12.17 2.42
C LYS A 256 -5.06 -12.37 1.06
N CYS A 257 -4.68 -11.53 0.12
CA CYS A 257 -5.12 -11.55 -1.27
C CYS A 257 -3.94 -11.35 -2.21
N TYR A 258 -4.19 -11.42 -3.51
CA TYR A 258 -3.25 -11.07 -4.55
C TYR A 258 -1.99 -11.93 -4.59
N LEU A 259 -2.09 -13.09 -5.23
CA LEU A 259 -0.92 -13.93 -5.47
C LEU A 259 -0.02 -13.31 -6.56
N HIS A 260 0.95 -12.56 -6.12
CA HIS A 260 1.93 -11.85 -6.95
C HIS A 260 3.33 -12.13 -6.44
N ALA A 261 4.23 -12.64 -7.27
CA ALA A 261 5.60 -12.98 -6.87
C ALA A 261 6.55 -12.95 -8.09
N PRO A 262 6.74 -11.80 -8.76
CA PRO A 262 7.64 -11.74 -9.91
C PRO A 262 9.09 -12.10 -9.51
N PRO A 263 9.85 -12.78 -10.38
CA PRO A 263 9.54 -13.15 -11.75
C PRO A 263 8.74 -14.46 -11.91
N LEU A 264 8.22 -15.05 -10.84
CA LEU A 264 7.50 -16.32 -10.89
C LEU A 264 6.13 -16.14 -11.58
N PRO A 265 5.74 -17.03 -12.52
CA PRO A 265 4.50 -16.91 -13.29
C PRO A 265 3.28 -17.45 -12.51
N VAL A 266 3.05 -16.93 -11.29
CA VAL A 266 2.08 -17.51 -10.33
C VAL A 266 0.65 -16.98 -10.44
N ARG A 267 0.39 -15.98 -11.28
CA ARG A 267 -0.95 -15.35 -11.43
C ARG A 267 -2.08 -16.33 -11.78
N ARG A 268 -1.76 -17.48 -12.38
CA ARG A 268 -2.75 -18.49 -12.78
C ARG A 268 -3.13 -19.46 -11.65
N LEU A 269 -2.49 -19.36 -10.49
CA LEU A 269 -2.73 -20.23 -9.34
C LEU A 269 -3.73 -19.60 -8.38
N SER A 270 -5.02 -19.66 -8.71
CA SER A 270 -6.09 -18.99 -7.96
C SER A 270 -6.28 -19.48 -6.50
N LEU A 271 -5.88 -20.71 -6.19
CA LEU A 271 -6.16 -21.35 -4.90
C LEU A 271 -5.26 -20.91 -3.74
N SER A 272 -4.12 -20.26 -3.99
CA SER A 272 -3.12 -19.95 -2.96
C SER A 272 -3.09 -18.48 -2.51
N GLY A 273 -3.88 -17.60 -3.14
CA GLY A 273 -3.94 -16.18 -2.81
C GLY A 273 -4.31 -15.92 -1.34
N ARG A 274 -5.19 -16.71 -0.76
CA ARG A 274 -5.60 -16.60 0.64
C ARG A 274 -4.49 -16.96 1.63
N ARG A 275 -3.59 -17.89 1.31
CA ARG A 275 -2.49 -18.29 2.20
C ARG A 275 -1.19 -17.56 1.92
N MET A 276 -0.89 -17.30 0.65
CA MET A 276 0.41 -16.78 0.19
C MET A 276 0.32 -15.46 -0.58
N GLY A 277 -0.82 -14.75 -0.48
CA GLY A 277 -1.04 -13.46 -1.12
C GLY A 277 -0.10 -12.38 -0.61
N TRP A 278 0.19 -11.42 -1.49
CA TRP A 278 1.08 -10.31 -1.21
C TRP A 278 0.42 -9.18 -0.41
N HIS A 279 -0.89 -8.99 -0.56
CA HIS A 279 -1.65 -7.98 0.15
C HIS A 279 -2.25 -8.57 1.43
N LEU A 280 -1.88 -8.01 2.58
CA LEU A 280 -2.47 -8.25 3.88
C LEU A 280 -3.46 -7.12 4.16
N TRP A 281 -4.74 -7.39 4.02
CA TRP A 281 -5.80 -6.50 4.44
C TRP A 281 -6.08 -6.71 5.91
N VAL A 282 -6.17 -5.60 6.66
CA VAL A 282 -6.45 -5.61 8.10
C VAL A 282 -7.57 -4.63 8.41
N ARG A 283 -8.41 -4.99 9.37
CA ARG A 283 -9.30 -4.08 10.08
C ARG A 283 -8.86 -3.99 11.52
N LEU A 284 -8.67 -2.78 11.99
CA LEU A 284 -8.12 -2.40 13.26
C LEU A 284 -9.11 -1.44 13.93
N ASP A 285 -9.86 -1.92 14.92
CA ASP A 285 -10.83 -1.09 15.64
C ASP A 285 -10.13 -0.29 16.74
N ALA A 286 -10.43 1.01 16.85
CA ALA A 286 -9.82 1.90 17.83
C ALA A 286 -10.18 1.46 19.26
N ARG A 287 -9.15 1.31 20.11
CA ARG A 287 -9.35 1.00 21.52
C ARG A 287 -9.78 2.27 22.28
N PRO A 288 -10.68 2.16 23.26
CA PRO A 288 -10.94 3.26 24.16
C PRO A 288 -9.66 3.71 24.90
N GLU A 289 -9.48 4.99 25.14
CA GLU A 289 -8.26 5.54 25.77
C GLU A 289 -7.92 4.96 27.15
N SER A 290 -8.85 4.26 27.83
CA SER A 290 -8.72 3.72 29.18
C SER A 290 -8.37 2.23 29.29
N THR A 291 -8.13 1.52 28.16
CA THR A 291 -7.90 0.06 28.21
C THR A 291 -6.42 -0.27 28.10
N PRO A 292 -5.73 -0.72 29.18
CA PRO A 292 -4.39 -1.31 29.07
C PRO A 292 -4.44 -2.52 28.15
N ALA A 293 -3.35 -2.74 27.40
CA ALA A 293 -3.22 -3.89 26.51
C ALA A 293 -3.42 -5.21 27.27
N GLN A 294 -4.61 -5.77 27.22
CA GLN A 294 -4.89 -7.11 27.72
C GLN A 294 -4.55 -8.16 26.67
N GLY A 295 -4.09 -9.30 27.13
CA GLY A 295 -3.64 -10.42 26.29
C GLY A 295 -4.66 -10.82 25.22
N VAL A 296 -4.13 -11.18 24.11
CA VAL A 296 -4.74 -11.46 22.80
C VAL A 296 -5.98 -12.36 22.90
N PRO A 297 -7.20 -11.90 22.50
CA PRO A 297 -8.29 -12.78 22.18
C PRO A 297 -8.07 -13.43 20.80
N ALA A 298 -8.67 -14.61 20.62
CA ALA A 298 -8.57 -15.40 19.39
C ALA A 298 -9.10 -14.63 18.15
N GLU A 299 -8.44 -14.88 17.03
CA GLU A 299 -8.74 -14.32 15.72
C GLU A 299 -10.21 -14.57 15.31
N THR A 300 -10.97 -13.50 15.12
CA THR A 300 -12.20 -13.54 14.34
C THR A 300 -11.83 -13.32 12.87
N ALA A 301 -11.95 -14.39 12.09
CA ALA A 301 -11.83 -14.29 10.63
C ALA A 301 -12.99 -13.45 10.08
N TRP A 302 -12.75 -12.73 9.00
CA TRP A 302 -13.82 -12.22 8.16
C TRP A 302 -14.67 -13.44 7.75
N THR A 303 -15.92 -13.48 8.21
CA THR A 303 -16.83 -14.56 7.84
C THR A 303 -17.08 -14.48 6.35
N ASP A 304 -16.57 -15.46 5.63
CA ASP A 304 -16.86 -15.63 4.22
C ASP A 304 -18.15 -16.40 4.05
N GLU A 305 -19.04 -15.94 3.18
CA GLU A 305 -20.08 -16.80 2.57
C GLU A 305 -19.46 -17.92 1.72
N PHE A 306 -18.14 -18.02 1.63
CA PHE A 306 -17.37 -19.03 0.91
C PHE A 306 -16.41 -19.82 1.84
N GLY A 307 -16.96 -20.44 2.89
CA GLY A 307 -16.32 -21.51 3.66
C GLY A 307 -15.07 -21.15 4.48
N GLU A 308 -15.05 -21.65 5.68
CA GLU A 308 -14.05 -21.53 6.74
C GLU A 308 -12.59 -21.46 6.26
N VAL A 309 -11.84 -20.50 6.76
CA VAL A 309 -10.39 -20.44 6.65
C VAL A 309 -9.78 -20.61 8.04
N SER A 310 -9.35 -21.84 8.34
CA SER A 310 -8.36 -22.07 9.38
C SER A 310 -7.05 -21.37 9.00
N LEU A 311 -6.45 -20.68 9.94
CA LEU A 311 -5.16 -20.02 9.88
C LEU A 311 -4.01 -21.00 9.64
#